data_77111552a5c899c5e7f39177f7ff293f
#
_entry.id   77111552a5c899c5e7f39177f7ff293f
#
_cell.length_a   1.000
_cell.length_b   1.000
_cell.length_c   1.000
_cell.angle_alpha   90.00
_cell.angle_beta   90.00
_cell.angle_gamma   90.00
#
_symmetry.space_group_name_H-M   'P 1'
#
loop_
_entity.id
_entity.type
_entity.pdbx_description
1 polymer ?
#
loop_
_entity_poly.entity_id
_entity_poly.type
_entity_poly.pdbx_seq_one_letter_code
_entity_poly.pdbx_strand_id
1 'polypeptide(L)'
;HPVDRRQRQMCIRDSADIIIEKEFETAAVHQGYLETHACLVSVSPDDRTTIWSSSQGQFMVRAMTSFITGIPQSSIRAIPAEIGGGFGGKTIVYLEPVATILSKKSGRPVKMVMTREEVMRASGPTSGSKSKVKIGAKNNGKITAAQGTFYLQAGAFPGAPIRGAAGCCLAPYDIPNAHTFGYDVVSNRSKVAAYRAPGAPIG
;
A
#
# COMPACT_ATOMS: atom_id res chain seq x y z
N HIS A 1 -6.93 8.46 -28.03
CA HIS A 1 -8.09 7.79 -28.64
C HIS A 1 -8.64 6.76 -27.66
N PRO A 2 -9.91 6.86 -27.24
CA PRO A 2 -10.55 5.76 -26.51
C PRO A 2 -10.74 4.62 -27.50
N VAL A 3 -9.84 3.65 -27.49
CA VAL A 3 -10.06 2.39 -28.20
C VAL A 3 -11.30 1.75 -27.57
N ASP A 4 -12.32 1.62 -28.38
CA ASP A 4 -13.67 1.26 -27.98
C ASP A 4 -13.68 -0.05 -27.15
N ARG A 5 -14.27 0.00 -25.94
CA ARG A 5 -14.48 -1.18 -25.08
C ARG A 5 -15.18 -2.32 -25.83
N ARG A 6 -16.04 -2.00 -26.82
CA ARG A 6 -16.73 -2.97 -27.65
C ARG A 6 -15.79 -3.73 -28.59
N GLN A 7 -14.79 -3.06 -29.16
CA GLN A 7 -13.82 -3.67 -30.08
C GLN A 7 -12.92 -4.70 -29.37
N ARG A 8 -12.53 -4.44 -28.11
CA ARG A 8 -11.73 -5.39 -27.30
C ARG A 8 -12.54 -6.58 -26.79
N GLN A 9 -13.82 -6.40 -26.48
CA GLN A 9 -14.73 -7.51 -26.16
C GLN A 9 -14.99 -8.42 -27.37
N MET A 10 -15.00 -7.85 -28.57
CA MET A 10 -15.08 -8.62 -29.83
C MET A 10 -13.86 -9.53 -29.99
N CYS A 11 -12.63 -9.05 -29.76
CA CYS A 11 -11.41 -9.86 -29.91
C CYS A 11 -11.42 -11.14 -29.06
N ILE A 12 -11.97 -11.12 -27.84
CA ILE A 12 -12.07 -12.33 -27.00
C ILE A 12 -13.07 -13.32 -27.60
N ARG A 13 -14.23 -12.85 -28.08
CA ARG A 13 -15.29 -13.71 -28.63
C ARG A 13 -14.88 -14.34 -29.96
N ASP A 14 -14.21 -13.56 -30.82
CA ASP A 14 -13.88 -13.99 -32.18
C ASP A 14 -12.63 -14.86 -32.26
N SER A 15 -11.74 -14.76 -31.25
CA SER A 15 -10.46 -15.47 -31.25
C SER A 15 -10.41 -16.74 -30.42
N ALA A 16 -11.40 -16.98 -29.54
CA ALA A 16 -11.41 -18.06 -28.58
C ALA A 16 -12.44 -19.13 -28.88
N ASP A 17 -12.10 -20.39 -28.62
CA ASP A 17 -13.03 -21.52 -28.67
C ASP A 17 -13.76 -21.67 -27.33
N ILE A 18 -13.08 -21.29 -26.23
CA ILE A 18 -13.59 -21.33 -24.87
C ILE A 18 -13.40 -19.97 -24.22
N ILE A 19 -14.44 -19.48 -23.52
CA ILE A 19 -14.39 -18.23 -22.75
C ILE A 19 -14.77 -18.52 -21.32
N ILE A 20 -13.91 -18.11 -20.37
CA ILE A 20 -14.16 -18.21 -18.93
C ILE A 20 -14.20 -16.79 -18.35
N GLU A 21 -15.20 -16.52 -17.53
CA GLU A 21 -15.35 -15.28 -16.78
C GLU A 21 -15.58 -15.62 -15.31
N LYS A 22 -14.77 -15.03 -14.40
CA LYS A 22 -14.83 -15.26 -12.95
C LYS A 22 -14.67 -13.95 -12.19
N GLU A 23 -15.33 -13.88 -11.04
CA GLU A 23 -15.15 -12.82 -10.06
C GLU A 23 -14.45 -13.39 -8.82
N PHE A 24 -13.55 -12.58 -8.24
CA PHE A 24 -12.80 -12.90 -7.03
C PHE A 24 -12.90 -11.74 -6.06
N GLU A 25 -12.88 -12.04 -4.77
CA GLU A 25 -12.91 -11.04 -3.72
C GLU A 25 -11.90 -11.39 -2.64
N THR A 26 -11.17 -10.38 -2.14
CA THR A 26 -10.28 -10.51 -0.99
C THR A 26 -10.64 -9.47 0.07
N ALA A 27 -10.60 -9.87 1.33
CA ALA A 27 -10.81 -8.95 2.45
C ALA A 27 -9.59 -8.03 2.65
N ALA A 28 -9.83 -6.84 3.19
CA ALA A 28 -8.77 -6.03 3.75
C ALA A 28 -8.23 -6.69 5.03
N VAL A 29 -6.92 -6.88 5.12
CA VAL A 29 -6.26 -7.52 6.26
C VAL A 29 -5.09 -6.69 6.76
N HIS A 30 -4.85 -6.71 8.07
CA HIS A 30 -3.70 -6.04 8.67
C HIS A 30 -2.44 -6.89 8.50
N GLN A 31 -1.25 -6.24 8.43
CA GLN A 31 0.06 -6.90 8.24
C GLN A 31 0.42 -7.85 9.39
N GLY A 32 -0.13 -7.66 10.58
CA GLY A 32 -0.02 -8.59 11.71
C GLY A 32 1.38 -8.73 12.30
N TYR A 33 2.28 -7.72 12.13
CA TYR A 33 3.63 -7.75 12.71
C TYR A 33 3.58 -7.84 14.23
N LEU A 34 4.51 -8.63 14.83
CA LEU A 34 4.53 -8.87 16.28
C LEU A 34 4.90 -7.63 17.07
N GLU A 35 5.94 -6.91 16.65
CA GLU A 35 6.32 -5.65 17.27
C GLU A 35 5.36 -4.55 16.86
N THR A 36 4.78 -3.85 17.85
CA THR A 36 3.97 -2.65 17.62
C THR A 36 4.82 -1.47 17.17
N HIS A 37 4.22 -0.34 16.80
CA HIS A 37 4.98 0.87 16.49
C HIS A 37 5.59 1.45 17.75
N ALA A 38 6.86 1.82 17.68
CA ALA A 38 7.60 2.44 18.76
C ALA A 38 8.59 3.47 18.25
N CYS A 39 8.72 4.58 18.94
CA CYS A 39 9.79 5.56 18.72
C CYS A 39 10.26 6.19 20.01
N LEU A 40 11.50 6.67 19.99
CA LEU A 40 12.08 7.58 20.99
C LEU A 40 12.55 8.82 20.23
N VAL A 41 12.18 9.99 20.71
CA VAL A 41 12.59 11.27 20.11
C VAL A 41 13.22 12.17 21.15
N SER A 42 14.32 12.81 20.79
CA SER A 42 14.98 13.85 21.58
C SER A 42 15.20 15.09 20.71
N VAL A 43 14.61 16.21 21.13
CA VAL A 43 14.83 17.52 20.54
C VAL A 43 15.67 18.35 21.48
N SER A 44 16.83 18.84 20.99
CA SER A 44 17.72 19.72 21.74
C SER A 44 17.26 21.19 21.65
N PRO A 45 17.76 22.09 22.54
CA PRO A 45 17.38 23.50 22.51
C PRO A 45 17.66 24.24 21.20
N ASP A 46 18.60 23.76 20.41
CA ASP A 46 18.95 24.27 19.07
C ASP A 46 18.15 23.60 17.92
N ASP A 47 17.02 22.98 18.26
CA ASP A 47 16.11 22.27 17.34
C ASP A 47 16.72 21.05 16.60
N ARG A 48 17.90 20.57 17.00
CA ARG A 48 18.40 19.29 16.50
C ARG A 48 17.58 18.15 17.04
N THR A 49 17.03 17.39 16.16
CA THR A 49 16.09 16.30 16.46
C THR A 49 16.72 14.95 16.15
N THR A 50 16.78 14.07 17.14
CA THR A 50 17.18 12.67 16.93
C THR A 50 15.97 11.77 17.16
N ILE A 51 15.68 10.91 16.20
CA ILE A 51 14.55 9.97 16.21
C ILE A 51 15.09 8.55 16.10
N TRP A 52 14.85 7.72 17.09
CA TRP A 52 15.04 6.27 17.03
C TRP A 52 13.67 5.64 16.79
N SER A 53 13.51 4.88 15.72
CA SER A 53 12.22 4.33 15.32
C SER A 53 12.34 2.93 14.76
N SER A 54 11.40 2.06 15.13
CA SER A 54 11.21 0.75 14.52
C SER A 54 10.50 0.92 13.16
N SER A 55 11.22 1.41 12.15
CA SER A 55 10.70 1.76 10.83
C SER A 55 11.47 1.05 9.72
N GLN A 56 10.77 0.76 8.62
CA GLN A 56 11.35 0.19 7.39
C GLN A 56 12.02 1.24 6.50
N GLY A 57 11.88 2.55 6.82
CA GLY A 57 12.39 3.62 5.98
C GLY A 57 12.77 4.88 6.74
N GLN A 58 14.02 4.99 7.23
CA GLN A 58 14.49 6.13 8.01
C GLN A 58 14.50 7.45 7.23
N PHE A 59 14.73 7.40 5.93
CA PHE A 59 14.61 8.59 5.06
C PHE A 59 13.17 9.11 5.00
N MET A 60 12.19 8.20 4.98
CA MET A 60 10.77 8.56 5.01
C MET A 60 10.39 9.14 6.39
N VAL A 61 10.86 8.54 7.48
CA VAL A 61 10.68 9.07 8.85
C VAL A 61 11.18 10.51 8.92
N ARG A 62 12.39 10.76 8.45
CA ARG A 62 13.01 12.09 8.41
C ARG A 62 12.18 13.07 7.58
N ALA A 63 11.83 12.69 6.34
CA ALA A 63 11.11 13.57 5.40
C ALA A 63 9.70 13.90 5.90
N MET A 64 8.94 12.89 6.31
CA MET A 64 7.56 13.08 6.76
C MET A 64 7.48 13.82 8.10
N THR A 65 8.38 13.52 9.04
CA THR A 65 8.45 14.28 10.30
C THR A 65 8.75 15.75 10.03
N SER A 66 9.71 16.04 9.16
CA SER A 66 10.00 17.42 8.74
C SER A 66 8.77 18.11 8.14
N PHE A 67 8.10 17.45 7.20
CA PHE A 67 6.92 17.98 6.53
C PHE A 67 5.78 18.31 7.51
N ILE A 68 5.51 17.41 8.45
CA ILE A 68 4.40 17.55 9.41
C ILE A 68 4.72 18.56 10.52
N THR A 69 5.96 18.58 11.00
CA THR A 69 6.35 19.41 12.16
C THR A 69 6.88 20.79 11.78
N GLY A 70 7.25 21.00 10.51
CA GLY A 70 7.92 22.22 10.04
C GLY A 70 9.41 22.32 10.43
N ILE A 71 9.95 21.35 11.15
CA ILE A 71 11.38 21.32 11.49
C ILE A 71 12.19 21.02 10.23
N PRO A 72 13.25 21.80 9.91
CA PRO A 72 14.07 21.56 8.73
C PRO A 72 14.61 20.14 8.67
N GLN A 73 14.52 19.50 7.51
CA GLN A 73 14.99 18.12 7.33
C GLN A 73 16.48 17.95 7.65
N SER A 74 17.28 19.00 7.46
CA SER A 74 18.70 19.03 7.83
C SER A 74 18.94 18.93 9.34
N SER A 75 17.97 19.34 10.15
CA SER A 75 18.04 19.27 11.62
C SER A 75 17.55 17.92 12.19
N ILE A 76 17.02 17.02 11.34
CA ILE A 76 16.47 15.73 11.77
C ILE A 76 17.44 14.60 11.43
N ARG A 77 17.83 13.82 12.42
CA ARG A 77 18.57 12.57 12.29
C ARG A 77 17.63 11.41 12.66
N ALA A 78 17.26 10.59 11.70
CA ALA A 78 16.50 9.36 11.96
C ALA A 78 17.47 8.17 12.02
N ILE A 79 17.42 7.42 13.11
CA ILE A 79 18.28 6.28 13.40
C ILE A 79 17.40 5.01 13.41
N PRO A 80 17.74 3.99 12.62
CA PRO A 80 17.00 2.73 12.67
C PRO A 80 17.21 2.04 14.01
N ALA A 81 16.12 1.59 14.62
CA ALA A 81 16.14 0.57 15.64
C ALA A 81 15.90 -0.81 14.99
N GLU A 82 16.18 -1.88 15.71
CA GLU A 82 15.76 -3.21 15.28
C GLU A 82 14.24 -3.26 15.12
N ILE A 83 13.76 -4.09 14.16
CA ILE A 83 12.36 -4.13 13.78
C ILE A 83 11.82 -5.55 13.87
N GLY A 84 10.83 -5.76 14.73
CA GLY A 84 10.12 -7.03 14.92
C GLY A 84 8.98 -7.26 13.94
N GLY A 85 9.28 -7.07 12.65
CA GLY A 85 8.34 -7.17 11.55
C GLY A 85 7.71 -5.83 11.16
N GLY A 86 7.36 -5.70 9.90
CA GLY A 86 6.72 -4.49 9.36
C GLY A 86 5.91 -4.80 8.12
N PHE A 87 6.43 -5.66 7.22
CA PHE A 87 5.77 -6.15 6.00
C PHE A 87 5.17 -5.03 5.13
N GLY A 88 5.76 -3.82 5.18
CA GLY A 88 5.25 -2.61 4.53
C GLY A 88 4.46 -1.68 5.45
N GLY A 89 3.90 -2.16 6.57
CA GLY A 89 3.11 -1.34 7.49
C GLY A 89 3.92 -0.30 8.27
N LYS A 90 5.25 -0.42 8.31
CA LYS A 90 6.16 0.52 8.99
C LYS A 90 7.00 1.36 8.01
N THR A 91 6.48 1.61 6.81
CA THR A 91 7.15 2.44 5.79
C THR A 91 6.85 3.93 5.91
N ILE A 92 5.81 4.30 6.65
CA ILE A 92 5.38 5.69 6.91
C ILE A 92 5.44 5.99 8.41
N VAL A 93 5.29 7.28 8.78
CA VAL A 93 5.28 7.72 10.18
C VAL A 93 3.90 7.62 10.81
N TYR A 94 3.86 7.35 12.11
CA TYR A 94 2.64 7.40 12.93
C TYR A 94 2.90 8.18 14.24
N LEU A 95 3.90 7.79 15.02
CA LEU A 95 4.20 8.35 16.33
C LEU A 95 5.27 9.44 16.31
N GLU A 96 6.19 9.37 15.35
CA GLU A 96 7.41 10.16 15.32
C GLU A 96 7.14 11.68 15.29
N PRO A 97 6.20 12.20 14.46
CA PRO A 97 5.90 13.63 14.47
C PRO A 97 5.30 14.10 15.79
N VAL A 98 4.42 13.30 16.41
CA VAL A 98 3.79 13.61 17.69
C VAL A 98 4.84 13.62 18.81
N ALA A 99 5.67 12.57 18.88
CA ALA A 99 6.77 12.49 19.86
C ALA A 99 7.76 13.65 19.71
N THR A 100 8.00 14.10 18.48
CA THR A 100 8.87 15.24 18.17
C THR A 100 8.31 16.53 18.80
N ILE A 101 7.03 16.83 18.57
CA ILE A 101 6.39 18.02 19.13
C ILE A 101 6.34 17.94 20.66
N LEU A 102 6.04 16.77 21.23
CA LEU A 102 6.03 16.57 22.67
C LEU A 102 7.43 16.74 23.28
N SER A 103 8.48 16.21 22.64
CA SER A 103 9.86 16.38 23.10
C SER A 103 10.28 17.85 23.05
N LYS A 104 9.96 18.58 21.99
CA LYS A 104 10.22 20.02 21.87
C LYS A 104 9.51 20.80 22.97
N LYS A 105 8.24 20.51 23.24
CA LYS A 105 7.44 21.21 24.27
C LYS A 105 7.89 20.92 25.69
N SER A 106 8.28 19.68 25.99
CA SER A 106 8.70 19.27 27.32
C SER A 106 10.18 19.57 27.64
N GLY A 107 11.00 19.83 26.61
CA GLY A 107 12.45 19.90 26.74
C GLY A 107 13.12 18.59 27.17
N ARG A 108 12.44 17.45 26.97
CA ARG A 108 12.89 16.12 27.38
C ARG A 108 12.71 15.09 26.27
N PRO A 109 13.50 14.02 26.28
CA PRO A 109 13.23 12.88 25.38
C PRO A 109 11.86 12.29 25.64
N VAL A 110 11.15 11.93 24.56
CA VAL A 110 9.81 11.32 24.61
C VAL A 110 9.83 9.97 23.90
N LYS A 111 9.43 8.93 24.62
CA LYS A 111 9.20 7.59 24.08
C LYS A 111 7.69 7.38 23.90
N MET A 112 7.29 6.89 22.74
CA MET A 112 5.91 6.48 22.47
C MET A 112 5.89 5.05 21.93
N VAL A 113 4.89 4.28 22.36
CA VAL A 113 4.68 2.89 21.93
C VAL A 113 3.18 2.69 21.74
N MET A 114 2.77 2.18 20.61
CA MET A 114 1.38 1.77 20.38
C MET A 114 1.06 0.46 21.11
N THR A 115 -0.09 0.36 21.68
CA THR A 115 -0.70 -0.92 22.04
C THR A 115 -1.09 -1.71 20.80
N ARG A 116 -1.38 -3.00 20.93
CA ARG A 116 -1.88 -3.82 19.82
C ARG A 116 -3.19 -3.27 19.26
N GLU A 117 -4.08 -2.82 20.13
CA GLU A 117 -5.35 -2.23 19.73
C GLU A 117 -5.14 -0.94 18.91
N GLU A 118 -4.25 -0.06 19.33
CA GLU A 118 -3.92 1.17 18.61
C GLU A 118 -3.32 0.87 17.23
N VAL A 119 -2.44 -0.13 17.14
CA VAL A 119 -1.91 -0.57 15.83
C VAL A 119 -3.04 -0.99 14.90
N MET A 120 -3.99 -1.81 15.35
CA MET A 120 -5.08 -2.28 14.52
C MET A 120 -6.06 -1.18 14.11
N ARG A 121 -6.21 -0.14 14.94
CA ARG A 121 -7.12 1.00 14.67
C ARG A 121 -6.48 2.13 13.88
N ALA A 122 -5.22 2.44 14.15
CA ALA A 122 -4.56 3.65 13.64
C ALA A 122 -3.64 3.40 12.44
N SER A 123 -3.13 2.19 12.24
CA SER A 123 -2.34 1.86 11.07
C SER A 123 -3.21 1.20 9.99
N GLY A 124 -2.86 1.43 8.71
CA GLY A 124 -3.70 0.97 7.60
C GLY A 124 -3.55 -0.51 7.29
N PRO A 125 -4.64 -1.20 6.96
CA PRO A 125 -4.63 -2.55 6.40
C PRO A 125 -4.15 -2.56 4.94
N THR A 126 -3.95 -3.75 4.36
CA THR A 126 -3.91 -3.86 2.89
C THR A 126 -5.29 -3.58 2.29
N SER A 127 -5.32 -3.28 0.99
CA SER A 127 -6.59 -3.12 0.28
C SER A 127 -7.38 -4.42 0.28
N GLY A 128 -8.68 -4.35 0.56
CA GLY A 128 -9.62 -5.33 0.05
C GLY A 128 -9.79 -5.13 -1.46
N SER A 129 -10.04 -6.21 -2.19
CA SER A 129 -10.21 -6.14 -3.63
C SER A 129 -11.46 -6.89 -4.10
N LYS A 130 -12.02 -6.41 -5.20
CA LYS A 130 -12.94 -7.15 -6.04
C LYS A 130 -12.39 -7.13 -7.45
N SER A 131 -12.20 -8.31 -8.04
CA SER A 131 -11.65 -8.45 -9.37
C SER A 131 -12.55 -9.30 -10.26
N LYS A 132 -12.62 -8.92 -11.52
CA LYS A 132 -13.33 -9.65 -12.56
C LYS A 132 -12.35 -9.95 -13.68
N VAL A 133 -12.16 -11.23 -13.97
CA VAL A 133 -11.23 -11.71 -14.98
C VAL A 133 -11.99 -12.49 -16.06
N LYS A 134 -11.69 -12.18 -17.33
CA LYS A 134 -12.23 -12.86 -18.50
C LYS A 134 -11.08 -13.31 -19.38
N ILE A 135 -11.05 -14.59 -19.71
CA ILE A 135 -10.00 -15.22 -20.52
C ILE A 135 -10.64 -15.98 -21.64
N GLY A 136 -10.10 -15.80 -22.84
CA GLY A 136 -10.41 -16.59 -24.02
C GLY A 136 -9.24 -17.48 -24.42
N ALA A 137 -9.50 -18.76 -24.68
CA ALA A 137 -8.48 -19.74 -25.08
C ALA A 137 -8.95 -20.62 -26.21
N LYS A 138 -7.99 -21.22 -26.93
CA LYS A 138 -8.20 -22.29 -27.89
C LYS A 138 -8.33 -23.64 -27.19
N ASN A 139 -8.95 -24.63 -27.88
CA ASN A 139 -9.07 -26.00 -27.38
C ASN A 139 -7.73 -26.67 -27.04
N ASN A 140 -6.64 -26.20 -27.63
CA ASN A 140 -5.27 -26.65 -27.32
C ASN A 140 -4.64 -25.96 -26.09
N GLY A 141 -5.38 -25.14 -25.35
CA GLY A 141 -4.94 -24.43 -24.17
C GLY A 141 -4.24 -23.09 -24.41
N LYS A 142 -4.04 -22.68 -25.66
CA LYS A 142 -3.41 -21.38 -25.97
C LYS A 142 -4.36 -20.23 -25.63
N ILE A 143 -3.93 -19.32 -24.72
CA ILE A 143 -4.68 -18.12 -24.39
C ILE A 143 -4.59 -17.13 -25.56
N THR A 144 -5.71 -16.66 -26.05
CA THR A 144 -5.81 -15.73 -27.18
C THR A 144 -6.08 -14.30 -26.77
N ALA A 145 -6.79 -14.12 -25.66
CA ALA A 145 -7.08 -12.80 -25.11
C ALA A 145 -7.44 -12.89 -23.63
N ALA A 146 -7.15 -11.82 -22.86
CA ALA A 146 -7.55 -11.70 -21.47
C ALA A 146 -7.94 -10.26 -21.11
N GLN A 147 -8.88 -10.12 -20.20
CA GLN A 147 -9.30 -8.86 -19.62
C GLN A 147 -9.40 -8.99 -18.11
N GLY A 148 -8.77 -8.06 -17.37
CA GLY A 148 -8.89 -7.94 -15.91
C GLY A 148 -9.50 -6.59 -15.52
N THR A 149 -10.42 -6.59 -14.57
CA THR A 149 -10.96 -5.37 -13.96
C THR A 149 -10.82 -5.49 -12.44
N PHE A 150 -10.13 -4.53 -11.84
CA PHE A 150 -9.77 -4.53 -10.41
C PHE A 150 -10.37 -3.32 -9.71
N TYR A 151 -11.08 -3.56 -8.63
CA TYR A 151 -11.56 -2.53 -7.70
C TYR A 151 -10.83 -2.74 -6.38
N LEU A 152 -9.98 -1.78 -5.99
CA LEU A 152 -9.22 -1.85 -4.75
C LEU A 152 -9.68 -0.77 -3.77
N GLN A 153 -9.94 -1.19 -2.54
CA GLN A 153 -10.29 -0.28 -1.46
C GLN A 153 -9.10 0.62 -1.11
N ALA A 154 -9.31 1.93 -1.13
CA ALA A 154 -8.32 2.93 -0.70
C ALA A 154 -8.46 3.34 0.77
N GLY A 155 -9.64 3.17 1.34
CA GLY A 155 -10.02 3.80 2.60
C GLY A 155 -10.41 5.25 2.42
N ALA A 156 -10.22 6.08 3.43
CA ALA A 156 -10.71 7.47 3.46
C ALA A 156 -10.09 8.42 2.42
N PHE A 157 -8.95 8.06 1.85
CA PHE A 157 -8.23 8.87 0.85
C PHE A 157 -7.77 8.02 -0.32
N PRO A 158 -7.66 8.57 -1.54
CA PRO A 158 -7.13 7.88 -2.71
C PRO A 158 -5.72 7.31 -2.49
N GLY A 159 -5.32 6.31 -3.28
CA GLY A 159 -3.98 5.72 -3.28
C GLY A 159 -3.99 4.24 -2.89
N ALA A 160 -4.98 3.47 -3.36
CA ALA A 160 -4.88 2.02 -3.37
C ALA A 160 -3.80 1.56 -4.38
N PRO A 161 -3.18 0.38 -4.18
CA PRO A 161 -2.05 -0.06 -5.01
C PRO A 161 -2.49 -0.66 -6.37
N ILE A 162 -3.28 0.10 -7.14
CA ILE A 162 -3.88 -0.32 -8.41
C ILE A 162 -2.84 -0.77 -9.43
N ARG A 163 -1.70 -0.04 -9.53
CA ARG A 163 -0.65 -0.36 -10.50
C ARG A 163 -0.07 -1.76 -10.27
N GLY A 164 0.13 -2.14 -9.02
CA GLY A 164 0.60 -3.47 -8.67
C GLY A 164 -0.39 -4.54 -9.10
N ALA A 165 -1.66 -4.40 -8.74
CA ALA A 165 -2.70 -5.36 -9.09
C ALA A 165 -2.88 -5.50 -10.62
N ALA A 166 -3.19 -4.40 -11.29
CA ALA A 166 -3.47 -4.43 -12.73
C ALA A 166 -2.25 -4.77 -13.60
N GLY A 167 -1.03 -4.47 -13.13
CA GLY A 167 0.20 -4.74 -13.87
C GLY A 167 0.74 -6.15 -13.71
N CYS A 168 0.45 -6.83 -12.59
CA CYS A 168 1.03 -8.14 -12.28
C CYS A 168 0.13 -9.32 -12.66
N CYS A 169 -1.20 -9.13 -12.69
CA CYS A 169 -2.16 -10.23 -12.84
C CYS A 169 -1.96 -11.09 -14.11
N LEU A 170 -1.57 -10.50 -15.22
CA LEU A 170 -1.36 -11.18 -16.49
C LEU A 170 0.12 -11.29 -16.90
N ALA A 171 1.04 -10.71 -16.11
CA ALA A 171 2.46 -10.61 -16.45
C ALA A 171 3.19 -11.96 -16.70
N PRO A 172 2.82 -13.09 -16.03
CA PRO A 172 3.47 -14.39 -16.27
C PRO A 172 3.07 -15.06 -17.60
N TYR A 173 2.06 -14.53 -18.31
CA TYR A 173 1.47 -15.20 -19.46
C TYR A 173 1.81 -14.49 -20.76
N ASP A 174 2.10 -15.26 -21.83
CA ASP A 174 2.18 -14.74 -23.19
C ASP A 174 0.78 -14.65 -23.82
N ILE A 175 0.19 -13.46 -23.72
CA ILE A 175 -1.17 -13.20 -24.20
C ILE A 175 -1.13 -12.11 -25.26
N PRO A 176 -1.47 -12.42 -26.54
CA PRO A 176 -1.37 -11.45 -27.63
C PRO A 176 -2.31 -10.25 -27.45
N ASN A 177 -3.46 -10.44 -26.79
CA ASN A 177 -4.46 -9.39 -26.57
C ASN A 177 -4.82 -9.32 -25.07
N ALA A 178 -4.09 -8.52 -24.29
CA ALA A 178 -4.33 -8.35 -22.87
C ALA A 178 -4.78 -6.91 -22.56
N HIS A 179 -5.75 -6.77 -21.65
CA HIS A 179 -6.18 -5.48 -21.16
C HIS A 179 -6.58 -5.52 -19.68
N THR A 180 -6.08 -4.56 -18.89
CA THR A 180 -6.42 -4.44 -17.48
C THR A 180 -6.94 -3.06 -17.14
N PHE A 181 -7.96 -3.00 -16.29
CA PHE A 181 -8.51 -1.79 -15.70
C PHE A 181 -8.37 -1.85 -14.19
N GLY A 182 -8.00 -0.73 -13.58
CA GLY A 182 -7.94 -0.62 -12.13
C GLY A 182 -8.70 0.61 -11.63
N TYR A 183 -9.45 0.43 -10.56
CA TYR A 183 -10.25 1.46 -9.92
C TYR A 183 -9.82 1.60 -8.47
N ASP A 184 -9.49 2.83 -8.08
CA ASP A 184 -9.21 3.24 -6.72
C ASP A 184 -10.53 3.62 -6.03
N VAL A 185 -10.96 2.82 -5.05
CA VAL A 185 -12.28 2.97 -4.43
C VAL A 185 -12.14 3.59 -3.05
N VAL A 186 -12.49 4.87 -2.95
CA VAL A 186 -12.55 5.58 -1.67
C VAL A 186 -13.77 5.11 -0.88
N SER A 187 -13.60 4.88 0.42
CA SER A 187 -14.65 4.40 1.32
C SER A 187 -14.43 4.94 2.73
N ASN A 188 -15.49 5.02 3.53
CA ASN A 188 -15.40 5.46 4.92
C ASN A 188 -14.79 4.36 5.83
N ARG A 189 -13.52 4.05 5.58
CA ARG A 189 -12.70 3.07 6.32
C ARG A 189 -11.28 3.61 6.51
N SER A 190 -10.48 2.96 7.34
CA SER A 190 -9.07 3.32 7.52
C SER A 190 -8.34 3.36 6.19
N LYS A 191 -7.46 4.37 6.01
CA LYS A 191 -6.60 4.46 4.83
C LYS A 191 -5.72 3.22 4.73
N VAL A 192 -5.68 2.61 3.56
CA VAL A 192 -4.82 1.45 3.32
C VAL A 192 -3.34 1.83 3.40
N ALA A 193 -2.53 0.92 3.90
CA ALA A 193 -1.08 1.01 3.93
C ALA A 193 -0.44 -0.07 3.07
N ALA A 194 0.85 0.06 2.84
CA ALA A 194 1.60 -0.94 2.10
C ALA A 194 1.60 -2.28 2.86
N TYR A 195 1.38 -3.36 2.12
CA TYR A 195 1.54 -4.71 2.60
C TYR A 195 2.21 -5.55 1.52
N ARG A 196 3.36 -6.13 1.83
CA ARG A 196 4.18 -7.07 1.05
C ARG A 196 3.90 -7.04 -0.46
N ALA A 197 4.71 -6.31 -1.23
CA ALA A 197 4.50 -6.05 -2.67
C ALA A 197 3.10 -5.48 -2.98
N PRO A 198 2.80 -4.22 -2.57
CA PRO A 198 1.45 -3.66 -2.61
C PRO A 198 0.75 -3.84 -3.95
N GLY A 199 -0.39 -4.51 -3.94
CA GLY A 199 -1.24 -4.79 -5.09
C GLY A 199 -0.89 -6.07 -5.84
N ALA A 200 0.39 -6.43 -6.00
CA ALA A 200 0.79 -7.58 -6.81
C ALA A 200 0.20 -8.93 -6.36
N PRO A 201 0.15 -9.27 -5.05
CA PRO A 201 -0.41 -10.55 -4.62
C PRO A 201 -1.95 -10.65 -4.66
N ILE A 202 -2.63 -9.53 -4.88
CA ILE A 202 -4.11 -9.46 -4.91
C ILE A 202 -4.68 -9.13 -6.29
N GLY A 203 -3.80 -9.03 -7.29
CA GLY A 203 -4.12 -8.77 -8.68
C GLY A 203 -4.09 -9.97 -9.60
#